data_d504a04aba91c18a613f0dc353d40843
#
_entry.id   d504a04aba91c18a613f0dc353d40843
#
_cell.length_a   1.000
_cell.length_b   1.000
_cell.length_c   1.000
_cell.angle_alpha   90.00
_cell.angle_beta   90.00
_cell.angle_gamma   90.00
#
_symmetry.space_group_name_H-M   'P 1'
#
loop_
_entity.id
_entity.type
_entity.pdbx_description
1 polymer ?
#
loop_
_entity_poly.entity_id
_entity_poly.type
_entity_poly.pdbx_seq_one_letter_code
_entity_poly.pdbx_strand_id
1 'polypeptide(L)'
;MLARADTLKSNGDLLVESMEVGSEEYKDYLRMTTAPEPGMRIIGSGEAAGIAMTKQRNGTLASNNLRDIRPYVEKYEIAHITTGDILIEAMEAGIITEADGNTIWSDMIRKRRMLPTATVSEYLAKFRESEESEE
;
A
#
# COMPACT_ATOMS: atom_id res chain seq x y z
N MET A 1 19.09 -2.19 -2.80
CA MET A 1 17.61 -2.37 -2.84
C MET A 1 17.19 -3.49 -3.77
N LEU A 2 17.62 -3.48 -5.04
CA LEU A 2 17.32 -4.56 -5.99
C LEU A 2 17.84 -5.92 -5.50
N ALA A 3 19.05 -5.95 -4.94
CA ALA A 3 19.63 -7.19 -4.41
C ALA A 3 18.80 -7.80 -3.26
N ARG A 4 18.17 -6.95 -2.44
CA ARG A 4 17.30 -7.40 -1.36
C ARG A 4 16.00 -8.01 -1.90
N ALA A 5 15.40 -7.39 -2.91
CA ALA A 5 14.18 -7.90 -3.53
C ALA A 5 14.45 -9.26 -4.17
N ASP A 6 15.58 -9.40 -4.86
CA ASP A 6 15.98 -10.67 -5.48
C ASP A 6 16.19 -11.76 -4.42
N THR A 7 16.81 -11.43 -3.29
CA THR A 7 17.00 -12.35 -2.18
C THR A 7 15.66 -12.82 -1.61
N LEU A 8 14.73 -11.89 -1.38
CA LEU A 8 13.40 -12.20 -0.87
C LEU A 8 12.63 -13.12 -1.83
N LYS A 9 12.74 -12.88 -3.14
CA LYS A 9 12.14 -13.74 -4.15
C LYS A 9 12.74 -15.14 -4.11
N SER A 10 14.07 -15.24 -4.05
CA SER A 10 14.79 -16.51 -4.01
C SER A 10 14.43 -17.33 -2.78
N ASN A 11 14.20 -16.66 -1.64
CA ASN A 11 13.84 -17.31 -0.38
C ASN A 11 12.34 -17.65 -0.27
N GLY A 12 11.52 -17.20 -1.21
CA GLY A 12 10.07 -17.40 -1.15
C GLY A 12 9.34 -16.43 -0.23
N ASP A 13 10.05 -15.44 0.33
CA ASP A 13 9.44 -14.42 1.19
C ASP A 13 8.68 -13.34 0.38
N LEU A 14 9.04 -13.20 -0.90
CA LEU A 14 8.39 -12.29 -1.82
C LEU A 14 7.99 -13.06 -3.07
N LEU A 15 6.70 -13.09 -3.35
CA LEU A 15 6.16 -13.77 -4.52
C LEU A 15 5.81 -12.75 -5.59
N VAL A 16 6.16 -13.07 -6.85
CA VAL A 16 5.75 -12.28 -8.00
C VAL A 16 4.60 -13.03 -8.67
N GLU A 17 3.43 -12.42 -8.66
CA GLU A 17 2.22 -13.02 -9.19
C GLU A 17 1.78 -12.30 -10.45
N SER A 18 1.04 -13.00 -11.30
CA SER A 18 0.51 -12.47 -12.56
C SER A 18 -0.99 -12.68 -12.61
N MET A 19 -1.66 -11.82 -13.38
CA MET A 19 -3.07 -11.99 -13.71
C MET A 19 -3.19 -12.70 -15.04
N GLU A 20 -4.03 -13.71 -15.10
CA GLU A 20 -4.31 -14.40 -16.37
C GLU A 20 -5.28 -13.58 -17.22
N VAL A 21 -4.97 -13.46 -18.51
CA VAL A 21 -5.86 -12.80 -19.48
C VAL A 21 -7.20 -13.53 -19.48
N GLY A 22 -8.29 -12.77 -19.35
CA GLY A 22 -9.63 -13.32 -19.29
C GLY A 22 -10.12 -13.68 -17.90
N SER A 23 -9.27 -13.61 -16.88
CA SER A 23 -9.70 -13.80 -15.48
C SER A 23 -10.52 -12.60 -15.00
N GLU A 24 -11.24 -12.78 -13.89
CA GLU A 24 -11.98 -11.67 -13.26
C GLU A 24 -11.03 -10.57 -12.79
N GLU A 25 -9.84 -10.92 -12.30
CA GLU A 25 -8.80 -9.95 -11.93
C GLU A 25 -8.42 -9.09 -13.13
N TYR A 26 -8.20 -9.73 -14.27
CA TYR A 26 -7.80 -9.02 -15.50
C TYR A 26 -8.91 -8.11 -16.02
N LYS A 27 -10.16 -8.53 -15.91
CA LYS A 27 -11.32 -7.72 -16.31
C LYS A 27 -11.44 -6.48 -15.40
N ASP A 28 -11.28 -6.64 -14.11
CA ASP A 28 -11.27 -5.52 -13.16
C ASP A 28 -10.13 -4.56 -13.47
N TYR A 29 -8.94 -5.10 -13.74
CA TYR A 29 -7.76 -4.34 -14.12
C TYR A 29 -8.03 -3.48 -15.38
N LEU A 30 -8.55 -4.08 -16.42
CA LEU A 30 -8.85 -3.36 -17.66
C LEU A 30 -9.89 -2.27 -17.45
N ARG A 31 -10.91 -2.55 -16.66
CA ARG A 31 -11.94 -1.55 -16.33
C ARG A 31 -11.33 -0.34 -15.65
N MET A 32 -10.51 -0.55 -14.63
CA MET A 32 -9.89 0.54 -13.87
C MET A 32 -8.87 1.36 -14.68
N THR A 33 -8.21 0.73 -15.65
CA THR A 33 -7.19 1.41 -16.46
C THR A 33 -7.72 2.03 -17.75
N THR A 34 -8.90 1.64 -18.22
CA THR A 34 -9.42 2.09 -19.52
C THR A 34 -10.83 2.67 -19.47
N ALA A 35 -11.74 2.05 -18.74
CA ALA A 35 -13.16 2.43 -18.77
C ALA A 35 -13.81 2.16 -17.40
N PRO A 36 -13.47 2.95 -16.39
CA PRO A 36 -14.01 2.74 -15.04
C PRO A 36 -15.51 3.04 -14.98
N GLU A 37 -16.16 2.55 -13.94
CA GLU A 37 -17.55 2.84 -13.67
C GLU A 37 -17.78 4.34 -13.49
N PRO A 38 -19.00 4.86 -13.76
CA PRO A 38 -19.32 6.27 -13.58
C PRO A 38 -18.95 6.77 -12.17
N GLY A 39 -18.29 7.93 -12.12
CA GLY A 39 -17.83 8.52 -10.88
C GLY A 39 -16.45 8.03 -10.41
N MET A 40 -15.91 7.00 -11.05
CA MET A 40 -14.59 6.47 -10.71
C MET A 40 -13.53 7.00 -11.68
N ARG A 41 -12.30 7.13 -11.21
CA ARG A 41 -11.18 7.65 -12.01
C ARG A 41 -10.41 6.53 -12.68
N ILE A 42 -9.84 6.82 -13.84
CA ILE A 42 -8.83 5.97 -14.44
C ILE A 42 -7.57 6.06 -13.56
N ILE A 43 -7.00 4.92 -13.22
CA ILE A 43 -5.79 4.85 -12.39
C ILE A 43 -4.66 4.13 -13.11
N GLY A 44 -3.45 4.26 -12.57
CA GLY A 44 -2.27 3.64 -13.15
C GLY A 44 -2.32 2.12 -13.09
N SER A 45 -1.52 1.49 -13.94
CA SER A 45 -1.51 0.03 -14.08
C SER A 45 -1.08 -0.69 -12.80
N GLY A 46 -0.12 -0.13 -12.06
CA GLY A 46 0.35 -0.73 -10.81
C GLY A 46 -0.74 -0.76 -9.74
N GLU A 47 -1.40 0.37 -9.51
CA GLU A 47 -2.49 0.48 -8.55
C GLU A 47 -3.66 -0.41 -8.95
N ALA A 48 -4.02 -0.42 -10.23
CA ALA A 48 -5.11 -1.24 -10.75
C ALA A 48 -4.85 -2.73 -10.56
N ALA A 49 -3.63 -3.19 -10.85
CA ALA A 49 -3.25 -4.57 -10.63
C ALA A 49 -3.34 -4.96 -9.16
N GLY A 50 -2.82 -4.10 -8.28
CA GLY A 50 -2.89 -4.32 -6.83
C GLY A 50 -4.32 -4.43 -6.33
N ILE A 51 -5.19 -3.52 -6.75
CA ILE A 51 -6.61 -3.51 -6.37
C ILE A 51 -7.31 -4.77 -6.88
N ALA A 52 -7.12 -5.11 -8.16
CA ALA A 52 -7.77 -6.27 -8.77
C ALA A 52 -7.39 -7.57 -8.08
N MET A 53 -6.11 -7.77 -7.82
CA MET A 53 -5.61 -8.97 -7.15
C MET A 53 -6.07 -9.04 -5.70
N THR A 54 -6.01 -7.93 -4.97
CA THR A 54 -6.47 -7.86 -3.57
C THR A 54 -7.95 -8.19 -3.47
N LYS A 55 -8.76 -7.62 -4.36
CA LYS A 55 -10.21 -7.84 -4.39
C LYS A 55 -10.55 -9.32 -4.62
N GLN A 56 -9.93 -9.93 -5.62
CA GLN A 56 -10.26 -11.32 -6.00
C GLN A 56 -9.63 -12.37 -5.09
N ARG A 57 -8.51 -12.04 -4.45
CA ARG A 57 -7.77 -12.98 -3.60
C ARG A 57 -7.97 -12.73 -2.11
N ASN A 58 -8.83 -11.80 -1.74
CA ASN A 58 -9.12 -11.45 -0.35
C ASN A 58 -7.85 -11.10 0.44
N GLY A 59 -6.98 -10.30 -0.17
CA GLY A 59 -5.72 -9.88 0.43
C GLY A 59 -5.78 -8.49 1.05
N THR A 60 -4.63 -7.95 1.39
CA THR A 60 -4.47 -6.59 1.89
C THR A 60 -3.61 -5.79 0.89
N LEU A 61 -4.12 -4.65 0.46
CA LEU A 61 -3.40 -3.76 -0.46
C LEU A 61 -2.44 -2.88 0.32
N ALA A 62 -1.17 -2.84 -0.11
CA ALA A 62 -0.19 -1.93 0.45
C ALA A 62 0.08 -0.81 -0.57
N SER A 63 -0.28 0.43 -0.25
CA SER A 63 -0.07 1.57 -1.15
C SER A 63 -0.14 2.87 -0.37
N ASN A 64 0.67 3.84 -0.78
CA ASN A 64 0.64 5.21 -0.25
C ASN A 64 -0.14 6.17 -1.14
N ASN A 65 -0.54 5.75 -2.33
CA ASN A 65 -1.25 6.62 -3.29
C ASN A 65 -2.75 6.67 -2.98
N LEU A 66 -3.08 7.23 -1.81
CA LEU A 66 -4.46 7.28 -1.31
C LEU A 66 -5.42 8.02 -2.24
N ARG A 67 -4.92 9.04 -2.94
CA ARG A 67 -5.74 9.81 -3.87
C ARG A 67 -6.38 8.92 -4.94
N ASP A 68 -5.60 8.03 -5.52
CA ASP A 68 -6.07 7.18 -6.62
C ASP A 68 -6.79 5.94 -6.14
N ILE A 69 -6.32 5.33 -5.04
CA ILE A 69 -6.85 4.04 -4.59
C ILE A 69 -8.06 4.14 -3.66
N ARG A 70 -8.19 5.22 -2.88
CA ARG A 70 -9.24 5.34 -1.85
C ARG A 70 -10.66 5.09 -2.39
N PRO A 71 -11.08 5.67 -3.52
CA PRO A 71 -12.42 5.41 -4.05
C PRO A 71 -12.68 3.93 -4.32
N TYR A 72 -11.68 3.21 -4.81
CA TYR A 72 -11.78 1.77 -5.08
C TYR A 72 -11.73 0.94 -3.82
N VAL A 73 -10.86 1.31 -2.87
CA VAL A 73 -10.74 0.64 -1.58
C VAL A 73 -12.08 0.69 -0.83
N GLU A 74 -12.72 1.86 -0.82
CA GLU A 74 -14.02 2.05 -0.19
C GLU A 74 -15.12 1.28 -0.92
N LYS A 75 -15.14 1.37 -2.25
CA LYS A 75 -16.17 0.70 -3.07
C LYS A 75 -16.13 -0.82 -2.93
N TYR A 76 -14.95 -1.40 -2.96
CA TYR A 76 -14.77 -2.85 -2.92
C TYR A 76 -14.51 -3.39 -1.52
N GLU A 77 -14.51 -2.52 -0.51
CA GLU A 77 -14.27 -2.88 0.90
C GLU A 77 -12.97 -3.67 1.07
N ILE A 78 -11.91 -3.18 0.46
CA ILE A 78 -10.59 -3.82 0.46
C ILE A 78 -9.81 -3.41 1.71
N ALA A 79 -9.15 -4.38 2.36
CA ALA A 79 -8.21 -4.10 3.43
C ALA A 79 -6.98 -3.38 2.87
N HIS A 80 -6.54 -2.32 3.52
CA HIS A 80 -5.48 -1.45 3.00
C HIS A 80 -4.52 -1.01 4.10
N ILE A 81 -3.23 -1.01 3.80
CA ILE A 81 -2.18 -0.49 4.68
C ILE A 81 -1.24 0.43 3.91
N THR A 82 -0.61 1.34 4.64
CA THR A 82 0.37 2.28 4.10
C THR A 82 1.77 1.94 4.64
N THR A 83 2.80 2.60 4.11
CA THR A 83 4.16 2.52 4.66
C THR A 83 4.16 2.88 6.15
N GLY A 84 3.40 3.91 6.54
CA GLY A 84 3.31 4.32 7.95
C GLY A 84 2.81 3.20 8.84
N ASP A 85 1.76 2.51 8.41
CA ASP A 85 1.19 1.40 9.17
C ASP A 85 2.21 0.27 9.35
N ILE A 86 2.96 -0.05 8.29
CA ILE A 86 4.00 -1.09 8.32
C ILE A 86 5.12 -0.72 9.28
N LEU A 87 5.57 0.54 9.24
CA LEU A 87 6.65 1.00 10.11
C LEU A 87 6.21 1.01 11.58
N ILE A 88 4.97 1.43 11.87
CA ILE A 88 4.43 1.39 13.23
C ILE A 88 4.42 -0.05 13.75
N GLU A 89 3.95 -0.98 12.96
CA GLU A 89 3.91 -2.39 13.34
C GLU A 89 5.32 -2.92 13.62
N ALA A 90 6.30 -2.56 12.78
CA ALA A 90 7.69 -2.94 12.99
C ALA A 90 8.28 -2.35 14.27
N MET A 91 7.93 -1.09 14.59
CA MET A 91 8.36 -0.45 15.84
C MET A 91 7.72 -1.12 17.06
N GLU A 92 6.44 -1.42 17.00
CA GLU A 92 5.73 -2.11 18.09
C GLU A 92 6.26 -3.51 18.34
N ALA A 93 6.67 -4.19 17.27
CA ALA A 93 7.27 -5.52 17.36
C ALA A 93 8.74 -5.51 17.80
N GLY A 94 9.33 -4.34 17.98
CA GLY A 94 10.73 -4.20 18.38
C GLY A 94 11.74 -4.51 17.27
N ILE A 95 11.29 -4.59 16.01
CA ILE A 95 12.16 -4.85 14.86
C ILE A 95 13.01 -3.63 14.53
N ILE A 96 12.43 -2.44 14.67
CA ILE A 96 13.12 -1.16 14.47
C ILE A 96 12.78 -0.21 15.62
N THR A 97 13.63 0.80 15.85
CA THR A 97 13.36 1.87 16.80
C THR A 97 12.62 3.01 16.08
N GLU A 98 12.06 3.95 16.86
CA GLU A 98 11.45 5.15 16.29
C GLU A 98 12.48 5.98 15.52
N ALA A 99 13.73 6.05 16.02
CA ALA A 99 14.84 6.72 15.32
C ALA A 99 15.10 6.07 13.94
N ASP A 100 15.10 4.73 13.89
CA ASP A 100 15.23 4.00 12.62
C ASP A 100 14.07 4.33 11.67
N GLY A 101 12.86 4.37 12.19
CA GLY A 101 11.67 4.72 11.42
C GLY A 101 11.76 6.11 10.83
N ASN A 102 12.24 7.09 11.60
CA ASN A 102 12.45 8.46 11.11
C ASN A 102 13.51 8.52 10.02
N THR A 103 14.57 7.75 10.13
CA THR A 103 15.61 7.66 9.10
C THR A 103 15.04 7.10 7.79
N ILE A 104 14.29 6.01 7.88
CA ILE A 104 13.62 5.40 6.71
C ILE A 104 12.67 6.40 6.06
N TRP A 105 11.86 7.07 6.86
CA TRP A 105 10.88 8.07 6.41
C TRP A 105 11.55 9.22 5.67
N SER A 106 12.60 9.78 6.27
CA SER A 106 13.40 10.86 5.68
C SER A 106 14.01 10.44 4.35
N ASP A 107 14.54 9.22 4.25
CA ASP A 107 15.11 8.69 3.02
C ASP A 107 14.06 8.55 1.92
N MET A 108 12.86 8.12 2.27
CA MET A 108 11.74 8.01 1.33
C MET A 108 11.32 9.39 0.80
N ILE A 109 11.21 10.39 1.68
CA ILE A 109 10.87 11.77 1.29
C ILE A 109 11.95 12.31 0.34
N ARG A 110 13.22 12.08 0.65
CA ARG A 110 14.33 12.52 -0.18
C ARG A 110 14.28 11.89 -1.57
N LYS A 111 13.75 10.67 -1.68
CA LYS A 111 13.55 9.97 -2.95
C LYS A 111 12.20 10.32 -3.60
N ARG A 112 11.56 11.38 -3.14
CA ARG A 112 10.28 11.91 -3.66
C ARG A 112 9.13 10.92 -3.56
N ARG A 113 9.12 10.07 -2.53
CA ARG A 113 7.98 9.22 -2.23
C ARG A 113 6.92 10.03 -1.48
N MET A 114 5.65 9.76 -1.78
CA MET A 114 4.55 10.44 -1.09
C MET A 114 4.33 9.86 0.30
N LEU A 115 4.47 10.72 1.33
CA LEU A 115 4.20 10.37 2.70
C LEU A 115 3.37 11.48 3.35
N PRO A 116 2.45 11.15 4.26
CA PRO A 116 1.48 12.13 4.79
C PRO A 116 2.04 13.11 5.82
N THR A 117 3.21 12.83 6.40
CA THR A 117 3.83 13.69 7.42
C THR A 117 5.32 13.85 7.14
N ALA A 118 5.97 14.82 7.79
CA ALA A 118 7.40 15.05 7.64
C ALA A 118 8.26 13.97 8.32
N THR A 119 7.77 13.39 9.41
CA THR A 119 8.47 12.35 10.18
C THR A 119 7.53 11.20 10.52
N VAL A 120 8.09 10.03 10.81
CA VAL A 120 7.29 8.90 11.28
C VAL A 120 6.73 9.18 12.68
N SER A 121 7.45 9.96 13.49
CA SER A 121 6.98 10.35 14.82
C SER A 121 5.67 11.14 14.75
N GLU A 122 5.54 12.06 13.78
CA GLU A 122 4.29 12.80 13.55
C GLU A 122 3.17 11.86 13.09
N TYR A 123 3.49 10.92 12.22
CA TYR A 123 2.52 9.93 11.76
C TYR A 123 2.04 9.05 12.92
N LEU A 124 2.96 8.61 13.76
CA LEU A 124 2.65 7.79 14.94
C LEU A 124 1.73 8.54 15.89
N ALA A 125 1.97 9.85 16.13
CA ALA A 125 1.13 10.67 16.96
C ALA A 125 -0.31 10.75 16.42
N LYS A 126 -0.46 10.97 15.11
CA LYS A 126 -1.78 11.00 14.46
C LYS A 126 -2.48 9.64 14.52
N PHE A 127 -1.74 8.57 14.35
CA PHE A 127 -2.27 7.22 14.44
C PHE A 127 -2.84 6.94 15.85
N ARG A 128 -2.11 7.33 16.90
CA ARG A 128 -2.56 7.19 18.29
C ARG A 128 -3.79 8.03 18.59
N GLU A 129 -3.85 9.26 18.10
CA GLU A 129 -5.02 10.13 18.24
C GLU A 129 -6.25 9.48 17.59
N SER A 130 -6.08 8.90 16.43
CA SER A 130 -7.15 8.20 15.70
C SER A 130 -7.70 7.02 16.49
N GLU A 131 -6.82 6.24 17.10
CA GLU A 131 -7.21 5.10 17.96
C GLU A 131 -7.97 5.56 19.19
N GLU A 132 -7.50 6.63 19.84
CA GLU A 132 -8.15 7.19 21.02
C GLU A 132 -9.54 7.73 20.70
N SER A 133 -9.74 8.34 19.53
CA SER A 133 -11.05 8.89 19.15
C SER A 133 -12.06 7.84 18.76
N GLU A 134 -11.64 6.61 18.46
CA GLU A 134 -12.54 5.49 18.17
C GLU A 134 -13.04 4.79 19.43
N GLU A 135 -12.39 5.01 20.55
CA GLU A 135 -12.80 4.50 21.86
C GLU A 135 -13.82 5.43 22.51
#